data_e5d42aa8abb1ee3366c1019bc8813528
#
_entry.id   e5d42aa8abb1ee3366c1019bc8813528
#
_cell.length_a   1.000
_cell.length_b   1.000
_cell.length_c   1.000
_cell.angle_alpha   90.00
_cell.angle_beta   90.00
_cell.angle_gamma   90.00
#
_symmetry.space_group_name_H-M   'P 1'
#
loop_
_entity.id
_entity.type
_entity.pdbx_description
1 polymer ?
#
loop_
_entity_poly.entity_id
_entity_poly.type
_entity_poly.pdbx_seq_one_letter_code
_entity_poly.pdbx_strand_id
1 'polypeptide(L)'
;RIVSVNALTGSAKVWDRSSGVPLVDAVAASCAVPGIWPPVPLLGEHHIDGGLRSMTNADLAAGAGRVLVISPQGYSDANPVSGHLRNELKVLQANGSQVHVITPDAASLDAIGSNILDPSRCANVATMALRQGNALCAAVSQFWTPTLQNSRPTQNLAVT
;
A
#
# COMPACT_ATOMS: atom_id res chain seq x y z
N ARG A 1 4.99 -3.15 9.08
CA ARG A 1 4.18 -2.10 9.75
C ARG A 1 2.72 -2.32 9.43
N ILE A 2 1.86 -2.12 10.42
CA ILE A 2 0.40 -2.24 10.31
C ILE A 2 -0.18 -0.94 10.83
N VAL A 3 -1.23 -0.43 10.22
CA VAL A 3 -1.81 0.87 10.60
C VAL A 3 -3.22 0.65 11.13
N SER A 4 -3.55 1.31 12.22
CA SER A 4 -4.93 1.46 12.71
C SER A 4 -5.17 2.90 13.11
N VAL A 5 -6.42 3.25 13.37
CA VAL A 5 -6.82 4.58 13.82
C VAL A 5 -7.45 4.46 15.22
N ASN A 6 -7.07 5.30 16.14
CA ASN A 6 -7.71 5.38 17.45
C ASN A 6 -9.15 5.85 17.26
N ALA A 7 -10.12 5.05 17.71
CA ALA A 7 -11.55 5.28 17.49
C ALA A 7 -12.08 6.54 18.17
N LEU A 8 -11.42 7.01 19.23
CA LEU A 8 -11.85 8.19 19.99
C LEU A 8 -11.21 9.48 19.46
N THR A 9 -9.90 9.43 19.15
CA THR A 9 -9.13 10.63 18.80
C THR A 9 -8.94 10.85 17.30
N GLY A 10 -9.18 9.82 16.49
CA GLY A 10 -8.86 9.83 15.05
C GLY A 10 -7.36 9.75 14.75
N SER A 11 -6.51 9.62 15.75
CA SER A 11 -5.06 9.56 15.56
C SER A 11 -4.63 8.22 14.99
N ALA A 12 -3.76 8.27 13.97
CA ALA A 12 -3.18 7.06 13.40
C ALA A 12 -2.14 6.44 14.34
N LYS A 13 -2.12 5.11 14.38
CA LYS A 13 -1.13 4.31 15.09
C LYS A 13 -0.47 3.34 14.13
N VAL A 14 0.85 3.32 14.13
CA VAL A 14 1.66 2.38 13.36
C VAL A 14 2.18 1.31 14.30
N TRP A 15 1.83 0.06 14.03
CA TRP A 15 2.27 -1.11 14.76
C TRP A 15 3.43 -1.78 14.04
N ASP A 16 4.46 -2.14 14.77
CA ASP A 16 5.62 -2.89 14.29
C ASP A 16 6.06 -3.91 15.35
N ARG A 17 7.21 -4.59 15.09
CA ARG A 17 7.69 -5.63 16.01
C ARG A 17 8.06 -5.11 17.41
N SER A 18 8.30 -3.80 17.55
CA SER A 18 8.66 -3.17 18.84
C SER A 18 7.44 -2.69 19.62
N SER A 19 6.24 -2.73 19.03
CA SER A 19 5.02 -2.18 19.62
C SER A 19 4.47 -2.99 20.80
N GLY A 20 4.97 -4.22 21.03
CA GLY A 20 4.50 -5.08 22.12
C GLY A 20 3.07 -5.62 21.92
N VAL A 21 2.52 -5.52 20.71
CA VAL A 21 1.19 -6.00 20.33
C VAL A 21 1.32 -7.25 19.47
N PRO A 22 0.55 -8.33 19.74
CA PRO A 22 0.51 -9.50 18.88
C PRO A 22 0.10 -9.16 17.46
N LEU A 23 0.73 -9.82 16.47
CA LEU A 23 0.46 -9.59 15.05
C LEU A 23 -1.04 -9.73 14.70
N VAL A 24 -1.69 -10.74 15.25
CA VAL A 24 -3.12 -11.01 15.00
C VAL A 24 -3.98 -9.84 15.46
N ASP A 25 -3.69 -9.29 16.62
CA ASP A 25 -4.46 -8.18 17.20
C ASP A 25 -4.23 -6.88 16.43
N ALA A 26 -2.99 -6.61 16.01
CA ALA A 26 -2.68 -5.47 15.16
C ALA A 26 -3.39 -5.56 13.80
N VAL A 27 -3.42 -6.75 13.18
CA VAL A 27 -4.15 -6.99 11.91
C VAL A 27 -5.66 -6.85 12.13
N ALA A 28 -6.21 -7.41 13.20
CA ALA A 28 -7.63 -7.28 13.52
C ALA A 28 -8.04 -5.80 13.67
N ALA A 29 -7.21 -5.00 14.37
CA ALA A 29 -7.44 -3.57 14.51
C ALA A 29 -7.37 -2.82 13.17
N SER A 30 -6.39 -3.17 12.34
CA SER A 30 -6.20 -2.57 11.00
C SER A 30 -7.33 -2.87 10.02
N CYS A 31 -8.10 -3.93 10.26
CA CYS A 31 -9.22 -4.39 9.43
C CYS A 31 -10.58 -4.15 10.07
N ALA A 32 -10.64 -3.46 11.21
CA ALA A 32 -11.89 -3.22 11.95
C ALA A 32 -12.68 -2.05 11.32
N VAL A 33 -13.29 -2.31 10.17
CA VAL A 33 -14.09 -1.32 9.41
C VAL A 33 -15.31 -0.92 10.23
N PRO A 34 -15.49 0.39 10.54
CA PRO A 34 -16.64 0.89 11.30
C PRO A 34 -17.97 0.51 10.65
N GLY A 35 -18.90 0.07 11.49
CA GLY A 35 -20.23 -0.40 11.04
C GLY A 35 -20.26 -1.85 10.58
N ILE A 36 -19.10 -2.50 10.39
CA ILE A 36 -18.98 -3.92 10.01
C ILE A 36 -18.36 -4.73 11.15
N TRP A 37 -17.28 -4.21 11.73
CA TRP A 37 -16.55 -4.85 12.83
C TRP A 37 -16.49 -3.95 14.06
N PRO A 38 -16.51 -4.53 15.28
CA PRO A 38 -16.30 -3.75 16.48
C PRO A 38 -14.85 -3.21 16.54
N PRO A 39 -14.63 -2.06 17.21
CA PRO A 39 -13.29 -1.58 17.51
C PRO A 39 -12.50 -2.61 18.33
N VAL A 40 -11.22 -2.75 18.04
CA VAL A 40 -10.33 -3.69 18.72
C VAL A 40 -9.59 -3.00 19.87
N PRO A 41 -9.67 -3.51 21.10
CA PRO A 41 -8.94 -2.92 22.24
C PRO A 41 -7.46 -3.31 22.17
N LEU A 42 -6.56 -2.33 22.12
CA LEU A 42 -5.11 -2.50 22.14
C LEU A 42 -4.48 -1.49 23.11
N LEU A 43 -3.70 -1.98 24.07
CA LEU A 43 -2.97 -1.14 25.03
C LEU A 43 -3.84 -0.10 25.74
N GLY A 44 -5.10 -0.44 26.06
CA GLY A 44 -6.04 0.44 26.75
C GLY A 44 -6.80 1.43 25.85
N GLU A 45 -6.58 1.41 24.54
CA GLU A 45 -7.27 2.23 23.55
C GLU A 45 -8.09 1.35 22.59
N HIS A 46 -9.11 1.93 21.95
CA HIS A 46 -9.90 1.24 20.93
C HIS A 46 -9.46 1.68 19.54
N HIS A 47 -9.18 0.71 18.68
CA HIS A 47 -8.65 0.93 17.35
C HIS A 47 -9.59 0.42 16.27
N ILE A 48 -9.65 1.14 15.17
CA ILE A 48 -10.44 0.86 13.97
C ILE A 48 -9.54 0.86 12.73
N ASP A 49 -10.11 0.55 11.59
CA ASP A 49 -9.44 0.32 10.31
C ASP A 49 -8.46 1.43 9.92
N GLY A 50 -7.26 1.04 9.53
CA GLY A 50 -6.21 1.94 9.05
C GLY A 50 -6.50 2.59 7.70
N GLY A 51 -7.42 2.02 6.93
CA GLY A 51 -7.90 2.57 5.67
C GLY A 51 -8.64 3.91 5.83
N LEU A 52 -9.12 4.21 7.06
CA LEU A 52 -9.69 5.53 7.37
C LEU A 52 -8.65 6.66 7.34
N ARG A 53 -7.38 6.35 7.58
CA ARG A 53 -6.28 7.30 7.40
C ARG A 53 -5.89 7.41 5.93
N SER A 54 -5.63 6.29 5.31
CA SER A 54 -5.33 6.13 3.89
C SER A 54 -5.51 4.67 3.49
N MET A 55 -6.06 4.44 2.30
CA MET A 55 -6.26 3.08 1.77
C MET A 55 -4.94 2.34 1.51
N THR A 56 -3.84 3.04 1.37
CA THR A 56 -2.52 2.47 1.06
C THR A 56 -1.48 2.72 2.14
N ASN A 57 -1.58 3.83 2.87
CA ASN A 57 -0.58 4.26 3.86
C ASN A 57 0.86 4.21 3.29
N ALA A 58 1.02 4.52 2.01
CA ALA A 58 2.27 4.35 1.27
C ALA A 58 3.38 5.31 1.73
N ASP A 59 3.02 6.46 2.29
CA ASP A 59 3.96 7.41 2.89
C ASP A 59 4.85 6.80 3.98
N LEU A 60 4.38 5.75 4.64
CA LEU A 60 5.15 5.03 5.65
C LEU A 60 6.34 4.23 5.08
N ALA A 61 6.44 4.14 3.76
CA ALA A 61 7.59 3.58 3.06
C ALA A 61 8.65 4.64 2.72
N ALA A 62 8.47 5.91 3.14
CA ALA A 62 9.46 6.96 2.93
C ALA A 62 10.85 6.56 3.43
N GLY A 63 11.88 6.89 2.65
CA GLY A 63 13.27 6.45 2.86
C GLY A 63 13.65 5.16 2.15
N ALA A 64 12.71 4.42 1.56
CA ALA A 64 13.03 3.31 0.67
C ALA A 64 13.37 3.82 -0.73
N GLY A 65 14.44 3.29 -1.36
CA GLY A 65 14.84 3.71 -2.71
C GLY A 65 13.83 3.30 -3.80
N ARG A 66 13.12 2.18 -3.59
CA ARG A 66 12.04 1.70 -4.46
C ARG A 66 10.83 1.30 -3.62
N VAL A 67 9.65 1.69 -4.09
CA VAL A 67 8.37 1.40 -3.44
C VAL A 67 7.39 0.86 -4.47
N LEU A 68 6.90 -0.35 -4.24
CA LEU A 68 5.79 -0.93 -4.98
C LEU A 68 4.53 -0.73 -4.14
N VAL A 69 3.59 0.05 -4.66
CA VAL A 69 2.29 0.27 -4.02
C VAL A 69 1.26 -0.62 -4.71
N ILE A 70 0.60 -1.48 -3.94
CA ILE A 70 -0.53 -2.29 -4.43
C ILE A 70 -1.81 -1.68 -3.84
N SER A 71 -2.68 -1.16 -4.71
CA SER A 71 -3.96 -0.54 -4.34
C SER A 71 -5.13 -1.39 -4.85
N PRO A 72 -5.60 -2.37 -4.06
CA PRO A 72 -6.62 -3.34 -4.52
C PRO A 72 -7.99 -2.72 -4.84
N GLN A 73 -8.27 -1.55 -4.28
CA GLN A 73 -9.52 -0.81 -4.57
C GLN A 73 -9.40 0.16 -5.74
N GLY A 74 -8.25 0.16 -6.39
CA GLY A 74 -7.99 1.04 -7.53
C GLY A 74 -7.63 2.46 -7.12
N TYR A 75 -7.59 3.31 -8.13
CA TYR A 75 -7.33 4.73 -8.01
C TYR A 75 -8.37 5.46 -8.86
N SER A 76 -9.14 6.34 -8.25
CA SER A 76 -10.11 7.17 -8.95
C SER A 76 -10.07 8.59 -8.42
N ASP A 77 -9.95 9.57 -9.31
CA ASP A 77 -9.99 10.99 -8.95
C ASP A 77 -11.34 11.41 -8.35
N ALA A 78 -12.40 10.67 -8.68
CA ALA A 78 -13.74 10.90 -8.13
C ALA A 78 -13.90 10.36 -6.69
N ASN A 79 -12.97 9.50 -6.23
CA ASN A 79 -13.03 8.96 -4.88
C ASN A 79 -12.18 9.84 -3.93
N PRO A 80 -12.78 10.51 -2.94
CA PRO A 80 -12.05 11.38 -2.01
C PRO A 80 -10.91 10.67 -1.27
N VAL A 81 -11.03 9.36 -1.05
CA VAL A 81 -9.97 8.55 -0.41
C VAL A 81 -8.77 8.34 -1.34
N SER A 82 -8.94 8.36 -2.65
CA SER A 82 -7.83 8.26 -3.62
C SER A 82 -6.90 9.49 -3.60
N GLY A 83 -7.37 10.62 -3.11
CA GLY A 83 -6.55 11.83 -2.92
C GLY A 83 -5.38 11.60 -1.98
N HIS A 84 -5.51 10.69 -1.01
CA HIS A 84 -4.44 10.32 -0.09
C HIS A 84 -3.27 9.69 -0.84
N LEU A 85 -3.52 8.70 -1.71
CA LEU A 85 -2.46 8.06 -2.49
C LEU A 85 -1.67 9.06 -3.33
N ARG A 86 -2.35 10.03 -3.99
CA ARG A 86 -1.66 11.07 -4.77
C ARG A 86 -0.68 11.88 -3.92
N ASN A 87 -1.07 12.23 -2.69
CA ASN A 87 -0.21 12.97 -1.77
C ASN A 87 0.93 12.10 -1.25
N GLU A 88 0.67 10.84 -0.94
CA GLU A 88 1.67 9.86 -0.52
C GLU A 88 2.74 9.63 -1.60
N LEU A 89 2.32 9.53 -2.88
CA LEU A 89 3.25 9.40 -4.01
C LEU A 89 4.17 10.62 -4.12
N LYS A 90 3.62 11.84 -3.92
CA LYS A 90 4.44 13.06 -3.89
C LYS A 90 5.47 13.04 -2.76
N VAL A 91 5.06 12.59 -1.57
CA VAL A 91 5.97 12.46 -0.42
C VAL A 91 7.08 11.47 -0.71
N LEU A 92 6.75 10.28 -1.25
CA LEU A 92 7.74 9.27 -1.60
C LEU A 92 8.74 9.77 -2.65
N GLN A 93 8.24 10.40 -3.72
CA GLN A 93 9.07 10.95 -4.80
C GLN A 93 9.96 12.10 -4.31
N ALA A 94 9.44 13.00 -3.47
CA ALA A 94 10.22 14.08 -2.87
C ALA A 94 11.35 13.56 -1.97
N ASN A 95 11.19 12.36 -1.39
CA ASN A 95 12.22 11.67 -0.62
C ASN A 95 13.14 10.78 -1.48
N GLY A 96 13.09 10.90 -2.80
CA GLY A 96 13.97 10.19 -3.73
C GLY A 96 13.56 8.75 -4.04
N SER A 97 12.38 8.30 -3.63
CA SER A 97 11.88 6.97 -3.94
C SER A 97 11.44 6.86 -5.40
N GLN A 98 11.83 5.79 -6.08
CA GLN A 98 11.17 5.35 -7.30
C GLN A 98 9.90 4.61 -6.88
N VAL A 99 8.76 4.97 -7.48
CA VAL A 99 7.47 4.38 -7.10
C VAL A 99 6.78 3.75 -8.30
N HIS A 100 6.31 2.53 -8.12
CA HIS A 100 5.44 1.83 -9.07
C HIS A 100 4.12 1.50 -8.38
N VAL A 101 2.99 1.83 -9.03
CA VAL A 101 1.65 1.62 -8.48
C VAL A 101 0.94 0.55 -9.29
N ILE A 102 0.40 -0.46 -8.62
CA ILE A 102 -0.45 -1.48 -9.22
C ILE A 102 -1.88 -1.25 -8.74
N THR A 103 -2.78 -1.08 -9.68
CA THR A 103 -4.23 -1.03 -9.47
C THR A 103 -4.90 -2.16 -10.25
N PRO A 104 -6.13 -2.56 -9.89
CA PRO A 104 -6.87 -3.57 -10.66
C PRO A 104 -7.04 -3.16 -12.12
N ASP A 105 -6.84 -4.11 -13.04
CA ASP A 105 -7.20 -3.95 -14.45
C ASP A 105 -8.73 -4.02 -14.64
N ALA A 106 -9.21 -3.75 -15.83
CA ALA A 106 -10.64 -3.75 -16.14
C ALA A 106 -11.33 -5.07 -15.77
N ALA A 107 -10.67 -6.22 -16.03
CA ALA A 107 -11.23 -7.53 -15.71
C ALA A 107 -11.25 -7.81 -14.20
N SER A 108 -10.23 -7.32 -13.48
CA SER A 108 -10.19 -7.41 -12.02
C SER A 108 -11.26 -6.52 -11.39
N LEU A 109 -11.48 -5.31 -11.91
CA LEU A 109 -12.56 -4.41 -11.45
C LEU A 109 -13.95 -5.00 -11.69
N ASP A 110 -14.18 -5.63 -12.86
CA ASP A 110 -15.44 -6.32 -13.17
C ASP A 110 -15.66 -7.50 -12.22
N ALA A 111 -14.63 -8.27 -11.93
CA ALA A 111 -14.69 -9.36 -10.97
C ALA A 111 -15.04 -8.89 -9.55
N ILE A 112 -14.44 -7.78 -9.09
CA ILE A 112 -14.72 -7.16 -7.78
C ILE A 112 -16.18 -6.68 -7.74
N GLY A 113 -16.66 -6.02 -8.78
CA GLY A 113 -18.01 -5.48 -8.86
C GLY A 113 -18.27 -4.31 -7.91
N SER A 114 -19.53 -3.97 -7.72
CA SER A 114 -19.94 -2.82 -6.93
C SER A 114 -19.91 -3.06 -5.40
N ASN A 115 -20.02 -4.30 -4.96
CA ASN A 115 -19.95 -4.67 -3.54
C ASN A 115 -18.62 -5.37 -3.26
N ILE A 116 -17.64 -4.61 -2.77
CA ILE A 116 -16.29 -5.11 -2.43
C ILE A 116 -16.28 -6.12 -1.27
N LEU A 117 -17.37 -6.23 -0.53
CA LEU A 117 -17.50 -7.15 0.61
C LEU A 117 -18.33 -8.40 0.27
N ASP A 118 -18.66 -8.64 -1.00
CA ASP A 118 -19.40 -9.82 -1.44
C ASP A 118 -18.48 -11.07 -1.43
N PRO A 119 -18.65 -12.00 -0.49
CA PRO A 119 -17.81 -13.17 -0.38
C PRO A 119 -17.99 -14.14 -1.55
N SER A 120 -19.12 -14.10 -2.27
CA SER A 120 -19.37 -14.96 -3.43
C SER A 120 -18.44 -14.68 -4.59
N ARG A 121 -17.84 -13.49 -4.64
CA ARG A 121 -16.92 -13.05 -5.68
C ARG A 121 -15.46 -13.40 -5.42
N CYS A 122 -15.09 -13.81 -4.21
CA CYS A 122 -13.71 -14.03 -3.79
C CYS A 122 -12.91 -14.94 -4.75
N ALA A 123 -13.49 -16.06 -5.18
CA ALA A 123 -12.81 -17.01 -6.08
C ALA A 123 -12.52 -16.39 -7.46
N ASN A 124 -13.49 -15.66 -8.03
CA ASN A 124 -13.32 -15.00 -9.32
C ASN A 124 -12.31 -13.84 -9.24
N VAL A 125 -12.41 -13.03 -8.18
CA VAL A 125 -11.45 -11.93 -7.92
C VAL A 125 -10.03 -12.47 -7.80
N ALA A 126 -9.82 -13.54 -7.03
CA ALA A 126 -8.51 -14.18 -6.88
C ALA A 126 -7.95 -14.68 -8.23
N THR A 127 -8.81 -15.28 -9.07
CA THR A 127 -8.42 -15.75 -10.40
C THR A 127 -7.98 -14.59 -11.31
N MET A 128 -8.74 -13.50 -11.34
CA MET A 128 -8.40 -12.33 -12.15
C MET A 128 -7.16 -11.62 -11.64
N ALA A 129 -7.02 -11.49 -10.30
CA ALA A 129 -5.83 -10.91 -9.68
C ALA A 129 -4.56 -11.73 -9.99
N LEU A 130 -4.63 -13.06 -9.94
CA LEU A 130 -3.52 -13.93 -10.30
C LEU A 130 -3.13 -13.76 -11.78
N ARG A 131 -4.11 -13.71 -12.67
CA ARG A 131 -3.88 -13.45 -14.10
C ARG A 131 -3.17 -12.11 -14.31
N GLN A 132 -3.67 -11.05 -13.69
CA GLN A 132 -3.07 -9.71 -13.77
C GLN A 132 -1.66 -9.73 -13.18
N GLY A 133 -1.45 -10.35 -12.02
CA GLY A 133 -0.13 -10.47 -11.40
C GLY A 133 0.88 -11.15 -12.31
N ASN A 134 0.50 -12.26 -12.98
CA ASN A 134 1.35 -12.94 -13.94
C ASN A 134 1.72 -12.04 -15.13
N ALA A 135 0.77 -11.26 -15.64
CA ALA A 135 1.03 -10.33 -16.74
C ALA A 135 1.99 -9.19 -16.33
N LEU A 136 2.00 -8.79 -15.07
CA LEU A 136 2.84 -7.71 -14.55
C LEU A 136 4.23 -8.18 -14.09
N CYS A 137 4.49 -9.49 -13.99
CA CYS A 137 5.75 -10.03 -13.46
C CYS A 137 6.99 -9.43 -14.11
N ALA A 138 7.02 -9.31 -15.44
CA ALA A 138 8.19 -8.79 -16.16
C ALA A 138 8.45 -7.31 -15.82
N ALA A 139 7.40 -6.49 -15.82
CA ALA A 139 7.50 -5.05 -15.51
C ALA A 139 7.93 -4.82 -14.06
N VAL A 140 7.36 -5.57 -13.11
CA VAL A 140 7.72 -5.48 -11.69
C VAL A 140 9.15 -5.97 -11.46
N SER A 141 9.57 -7.06 -12.11
CA SER A 141 10.96 -7.54 -12.04
C SER A 141 11.93 -6.51 -12.57
N GLN A 142 11.64 -5.86 -13.69
CA GLN A 142 12.47 -4.79 -14.26
C GLN A 142 12.54 -3.58 -13.32
N PHE A 143 11.41 -3.19 -12.74
CA PHE A 143 11.38 -2.10 -11.75
C PHE A 143 12.22 -2.44 -10.51
N TRP A 144 12.22 -3.70 -10.06
CA TRP A 144 12.93 -4.13 -8.85
C TRP A 144 14.41 -4.35 -9.06
N THR A 145 14.82 -4.75 -10.28
CA THR A 145 16.23 -4.98 -10.60
C THR A 145 16.94 -3.64 -10.89
N PRO A 146 18.02 -3.31 -10.18
CA PRO A 146 18.81 -2.12 -10.50
C PRO A 146 19.36 -2.25 -11.92
N THR A 147 19.02 -1.31 -12.80
CA THR A 147 19.81 -1.14 -14.03
C THR A 147 21.22 -0.71 -13.59
N LEU A 148 22.21 -1.56 -13.82
CA LEU A 148 23.61 -1.18 -13.69
C LEU A 148 23.87 -0.10 -14.75
N GLN A 149 23.60 1.16 -14.41
CA GLN A 149 24.11 2.27 -15.20
C GLN A 149 25.62 2.21 -15.06
N ASN A 150 26.29 1.96 -16.19
CA ASN A 150 27.72 2.10 -16.35
C ASN A 150 28.16 3.48 -15.86
N SER A 151 28.51 3.59 -14.59
CA SER A 151 29.37 4.64 -14.09
C SER A 151 30.76 4.36 -14.63
N ARG A 152 31.02 4.75 -15.88
CA ARG A 152 32.41 4.94 -16.34
C ARG A 152 32.98 6.09 -15.52
N PRO A 153 34.02 5.86 -14.74
CA PRO A 153 34.78 6.95 -14.19
C PRO A 153 35.46 7.64 -15.39
N THR A 154 35.13 8.89 -15.67
CA THR A 154 35.94 9.77 -16.48
C THR A 154 37.29 9.93 -15.78
N GLN A 155 38.27 9.13 -16.17
CA GLN A 155 39.65 9.39 -15.91
C GLN A 155 40.02 10.66 -16.70
N ASN A 156 39.99 11.80 -16.05
CA ASN A 156 40.74 12.95 -16.50
C ASN A 156 42.23 12.71 -16.13
N LEU A 157 42.96 12.12 -17.04
CA LEU A 157 44.40 12.24 -17.10
C LEU A 157 44.70 13.65 -17.60
N ALA A 158 45.04 14.55 -16.71
CA ALA A 158 45.78 15.75 -17.06
C ALA A 158 47.29 15.41 -16.93
N VAL A 159 47.96 15.32 -18.06
CA VAL A 159 49.41 15.29 -18.19
C VAL A 159 49.88 16.72 -18.30
N THR A 160 50.76 17.10 -17.51
CA THR A 160 52.01 17.87 -17.55
C THR A 160 52.21 18.68 -16.30
#